data_320437ad75bb3dcca91c419ff0452b20
#
_entry.id   320437ad75bb3dcca91c419ff0452b20
#
_cell.length_a   1.000
_cell.length_b   1.000
_cell.length_c   1.000
_cell.angle_alpha   90.00
_cell.angle_beta   90.00
_cell.angle_gamma   90.00
#
_symmetry.space_group_name_H-M   'P 1'
#
loop_
_entity.id
_entity.type
_entity.pdbx_description
1 polymer ?
#
loop_
_entity_poly.entity_id
_entity_poly.type
_entity_poly.pdbx_seq_one_letter_code
_entity_poly.pdbx_strand_id
1 'polypeptide(L)'
;MTIKKLKSDILESVHTSTVALLKVGAIDKQTMRQFDERCLVSVPTLSAQQIKRLRIANKVSQPIFARYLNTSESTVQKWESGAKQPSGMALKLLSIVKKHGLQVLA
;
A
#
# COMPACT_ATOMS: atom_id res chain seq x y z
N MET A 1 -15.57 -0.97 7.89
CA MET A 1 -14.28 -1.52 8.39
C MET A 1 -13.20 -1.25 7.38
N THR A 2 -12.07 -0.77 7.84
CA THR A 2 -10.94 -0.49 6.94
C THR A 2 -10.37 -1.80 6.41
N ILE A 3 -10.18 -1.88 5.09
CA ILE A 3 -9.53 -3.04 4.48
C ILE A 3 -8.03 -2.91 4.69
N LYS A 4 -7.45 -3.89 5.36
CA LYS A 4 -6.02 -3.96 5.63
C LYS A 4 -5.42 -5.15 4.92
N LYS A 5 -4.31 -4.93 4.24
CA LYS A 5 -3.59 -6.02 3.56
C LYS A 5 -2.77 -6.81 4.57
N LEU A 6 -2.94 -8.12 4.58
CA LEU A 6 -2.23 -9.02 5.48
C LEU A 6 -1.02 -9.66 4.78
N LYS A 7 -0.05 -10.11 5.59
CA LYS A 7 1.22 -10.64 5.07
C LYS A 7 1.08 -11.97 4.34
N SER A 8 0.13 -12.81 4.77
CA SER A 8 -0.08 -14.14 4.20
C SER A 8 -1.47 -14.64 4.55
N ASP A 9 -1.91 -15.71 3.85
CA ASP A 9 -3.20 -16.35 4.11
C ASP A 9 -3.27 -16.94 5.52
N ILE A 10 -2.16 -17.45 6.04
CA ILE A 10 -2.09 -17.98 7.41
C ILE A 10 -2.35 -16.85 8.42
N LEU A 11 -1.69 -15.71 8.24
CA LEU A 11 -1.89 -14.56 9.12
C LEU A 11 -3.29 -13.98 8.96
N GLU A 12 -3.85 -14.01 7.77
CA GLU A 12 -5.23 -13.60 7.54
C GLU A 12 -6.21 -14.49 8.30
N SER A 13 -6.01 -15.81 8.27
CA SER A 13 -6.85 -16.74 9.03
C SER A 13 -6.74 -16.52 10.54
N VAL A 14 -5.53 -16.29 11.05
CA VAL A 14 -5.32 -15.95 12.47
C VAL A 14 -6.03 -14.64 12.81
N HIS A 15 -5.92 -13.62 11.96
CA HIS A 15 -6.57 -12.33 12.16
C HIS A 15 -8.09 -12.47 12.20
N THR A 16 -8.68 -13.23 11.27
CA THR A 16 -10.13 -13.49 11.23
C THR A 16 -10.60 -14.19 12.48
N SER A 17 -9.88 -15.20 12.96
CA SER A 17 -10.18 -15.90 14.21
C SER A 17 -10.10 -14.96 15.41
N THR A 18 -9.11 -14.06 15.42
CA THR A 18 -8.93 -13.08 16.49
C THR A 18 -10.07 -12.07 16.52
N VAL A 19 -10.57 -11.62 15.36
CA VAL A 19 -11.74 -10.74 15.27
C VAL A 19 -12.97 -11.45 15.84
N ALA A 20 -13.17 -12.71 15.52
CA ALA A 20 -14.28 -13.50 16.06
C ALA A 20 -14.21 -13.60 17.60
N LEU A 21 -13.01 -13.84 18.14
CA LEU A 21 -12.79 -13.88 19.59
C LEU A 21 -13.09 -12.54 20.26
N LEU A 22 -12.71 -11.44 19.62
CA LEU A 22 -13.05 -10.10 20.13
C LEU A 22 -14.56 -9.88 20.19
N LYS A 23 -15.29 -10.32 19.14
CA LYS A 23 -16.75 -10.19 19.09
C LYS A 23 -17.47 -10.95 20.21
N VAL A 24 -16.93 -12.09 20.62
CA VAL A 24 -17.48 -12.87 21.74
C VAL A 24 -16.88 -12.52 23.10
N GLY A 25 -16.02 -11.49 23.13
CA GLY A 25 -15.41 -11.02 24.38
C GLY A 25 -14.27 -11.88 24.89
N ALA A 26 -13.72 -12.81 24.10
CA ALA A 26 -12.64 -13.69 24.52
C ALA A 26 -11.27 -12.99 24.58
N ILE A 27 -11.10 -11.86 23.84
CA ILE A 27 -9.92 -11.01 23.89
C ILE A 27 -10.35 -9.55 23.97
N ASP A 28 -9.47 -8.70 24.48
CA ASP A 28 -9.73 -7.26 24.57
C ASP A 28 -9.27 -6.51 23.32
N LYS A 29 -9.62 -5.22 23.24
CA LYS A 29 -9.26 -4.36 22.10
C LYS A 29 -7.77 -4.15 21.97
N GLN A 30 -7.04 -4.14 23.08
CA GLN A 30 -5.59 -3.95 23.05
C GLN A 30 -4.90 -5.17 22.46
N THR A 31 -5.32 -6.36 22.83
CA THR A 31 -4.81 -7.61 22.24
C THR A 31 -5.11 -7.65 20.75
N MET A 32 -6.34 -7.26 20.34
CA MET A 32 -6.71 -7.18 18.92
C MET A 32 -5.81 -6.24 18.16
N ARG A 33 -5.47 -5.08 18.74
CA ARG A 33 -4.57 -4.12 18.11
C ARG A 33 -3.17 -4.72 17.87
N GLN A 34 -2.65 -5.51 18.80
CA GLN A 34 -1.36 -6.18 18.65
C GLN A 34 -1.39 -7.19 17.50
N PHE A 35 -2.47 -7.92 17.34
CA PHE A 35 -2.65 -8.84 16.21
C PHE A 35 -2.72 -8.07 14.89
N ASP A 36 -3.44 -6.95 14.84
CA ASP A 36 -3.53 -6.10 13.66
C ASP A 36 -2.14 -5.62 13.22
N GLU A 37 -1.34 -5.12 14.15
CA GLU A 37 0.01 -4.64 13.86
C GLU A 37 0.92 -5.75 13.30
N ARG A 38 0.84 -6.94 13.85
CA ARG A 38 1.65 -8.08 13.41
C ARG A 38 1.22 -8.64 12.06
N CYS A 39 -0.08 -8.60 11.77
CA CYS A 39 -0.62 -9.15 10.54
C CYS A 39 -0.52 -8.19 9.34
N LEU A 40 -0.39 -6.89 9.57
CA LEU A 40 -0.33 -5.89 8.51
C LEU A 40 0.98 -5.98 7.73
N VAL A 41 0.87 -5.81 6.41
CA VAL A 41 2.04 -5.66 5.54
C VAL A 41 2.58 -4.25 5.72
N SER A 42 3.86 -4.15 6.07
CA SER A 42 4.57 -2.89 6.10
C SER A 42 4.72 -2.34 4.68
N VAL A 43 4.38 -1.05 4.47
CA VAL A 43 4.55 -0.39 3.18
C VAL A 43 5.85 0.41 3.22
N PRO A 44 6.88 -0.01 2.46
CA PRO A 44 8.16 0.70 2.47
C PRO A 44 8.03 2.07 1.80
N THR A 45 8.79 3.03 2.30
CA THR A 45 8.93 4.33 1.64
C THR A 45 9.72 4.17 0.34
N LEU A 46 9.38 5.01 -0.65
CA LEU A 46 10.08 5.04 -1.93
C LEU A 46 10.76 6.38 -2.11
N SER A 47 12.02 6.36 -2.55
CA SER A 47 12.75 7.59 -2.90
C SER A 47 12.27 8.11 -4.26
N ALA A 48 12.59 9.37 -4.56
CA ALA A 48 12.27 9.98 -5.84
C ALA A 48 12.83 9.17 -7.02
N GLN A 49 14.07 8.69 -6.91
CA GLN A 49 14.68 7.85 -7.94
C GLN A 49 13.98 6.51 -8.11
N GLN A 50 13.56 5.90 -7.01
CA GLN A 50 12.85 4.62 -7.07
C GLN A 50 11.51 4.77 -7.78
N ILE A 51 10.79 5.86 -7.53
CA ILE A 51 9.52 6.15 -8.20
C ILE A 51 9.75 6.33 -9.70
N LYS A 52 10.76 7.11 -10.08
CA LYS A 52 11.11 7.32 -11.49
C LYS A 52 11.49 6.01 -12.19
N ARG A 53 12.31 5.18 -11.54
CA ARG A 53 12.70 3.87 -12.06
C ARG A 53 11.50 2.94 -12.24
N LEU A 54 10.57 2.97 -11.28
CA LEU A 54 9.34 2.19 -11.35
C LEU A 54 8.51 2.60 -12.57
N ARG A 55 8.37 3.91 -12.81
CA ARG A 55 7.67 4.42 -13.98
C ARG A 55 8.33 3.99 -15.27
N ILE A 56 9.64 4.15 -15.37
CA ILE A 56 10.42 3.79 -16.58
C ILE A 56 10.34 2.27 -16.83
N ALA A 57 10.43 1.47 -15.78
CA ALA A 57 10.31 0.01 -15.89
C ALA A 57 8.95 -0.42 -16.46
N ASN A 58 7.90 0.34 -16.20
CA ASN A 58 6.56 0.11 -16.77
C ASN A 58 6.35 0.79 -18.12
N LYS A 59 7.37 1.47 -18.65
CA LYS A 59 7.40 2.07 -20.00
C LYS A 59 6.27 3.08 -20.23
N VAL A 60 5.98 3.91 -19.25
CA VAL A 60 4.95 4.95 -19.34
C VAL A 60 5.53 6.32 -19.07
N SER A 61 4.89 7.35 -19.64
CA SER A 61 5.22 8.75 -19.38
C SER A 61 4.64 9.21 -18.04
N GLN A 62 5.06 10.36 -17.56
CA GLN A 62 4.52 10.94 -16.33
C GLN A 62 2.99 11.16 -16.38
N PRO A 63 2.42 11.73 -17.46
CA PRO A 63 0.97 11.88 -17.54
C PRO A 63 0.21 10.55 -17.48
N ILE A 64 0.71 9.53 -18.17
CA ILE A 64 0.08 8.21 -18.19
C ILE A 64 0.21 7.54 -16.82
N PHE A 65 1.36 7.63 -16.19
CA PHE A 65 1.57 7.12 -14.84
C PHE A 65 0.61 7.77 -13.85
N ALA A 66 0.45 9.10 -13.95
CA ALA A 66 -0.50 9.84 -13.11
C ALA A 66 -1.93 9.36 -13.28
N ARG A 67 -2.34 9.05 -14.52
CA ARG A 67 -3.69 8.54 -14.80
C ARG A 67 -3.93 7.17 -14.17
N TYR A 68 -2.96 6.27 -14.26
CA TYR A 68 -3.07 4.96 -13.59
C TYR A 68 -3.22 5.10 -12.08
N LEU A 69 -2.53 6.06 -11.48
CA LEU A 69 -2.56 6.30 -10.04
C LEU A 69 -3.70 7.23 -9.60
N ASN A 70 -4.51 7.70 -10.54
CA ASN A 70 -5.60 8.64 -10.31
C ASN A 70 -5.13 9.92 -9.61
N THR A 71 -4.05 10.48 -10.11
CA THR A 71 -3.46 11.72 -9.58
C THR A 71 -3.08 12.64 -10.74
N SER A 72 -2.56 13.83 -10.44
CA SER A 72 -2.12 14.78 -11.45
C SER A 72 -0.67 14.54 -11.87
N GLU A 73 -0.33 14.93 -13.12
CA GLU A 73 1.04 14.90 -13.61
C GLU A 73 1.96 15.74 -12.72
N SER A 74 1.50 16.90 -12.28
CA SER A 74 2.22 17.78 -11.37
C SER A 74 2.63 17.05 -10.08
N THR A 75 1.76 16.21 -9.54
CA THR A 75 2.05 15.42 -8.34
C THR A 75 3.15 14.39 -8.62
N VAL A 76 3.09 13.70 -9.75
CA VAL A 76 4.13 12.73 -10.15
C VAL A 76 5.47 13.44 -10.34
N GLN A 77 5.48 14.60 -10.98
CA GLN A 77 6.70 15.40 -11.14
C GLN A 77 7.32 15.76 -9.80
N LYS A 78 6.52 16.15 -8.82
CA LYS A 78 6.99 16.48 -7.46
C LYS A 78 7.57 15.27 -6.76
N TRP A 79 6.97 14.11 -6.93
CA TRP A 79 7.51 12.87 -6.37
C TRP A 79 8.88 12.53 -6.98
N GLU A 80 9.02 12.65 -8.29
CA GLU A 80 10.25 12.28 -9.00
C GLU A 80 11.35 13.32 -8.84
N SER A 81 11.02 14.56 -8.54
CA SER A 81 12.01 15.62 -8.24
C SER A 81 12.43 15.66 -6.78
N GLY A 82 11.73 14.95 -5.90
CA GLY A 82 11.96 14.99 -4.46
C GLY A 82 11.31 16.17 -3.76
N ALA A 83 10.55 17.02 -4.47
CA ALA A 83 9.87 18.16 -3.88
C ALA A 83 8.75 17.75 -2.92
N LYS A 84 8.15 16.58 -3.14
CA LYS A 84 7.09 16.03 -2.29
C LYS A 84 7.19 14.51 -2.27
N GLN A 85 6.90 13.91 -1.12
CA GLN A 85 6.88 12.46 -1.01
C GLN A 85 5.44 11.94 -1.10
N PRO A 86 5.23 10.78 -1.74
CA PRO A 86 3.93 10.14 -1.70
C PRO A 86 3.62 9.70 -0.28
N SER A 87 2.37 9.80 0.11
CA SER A 87 1.92 9.44 1.45
C SER A 87 0.74 8.48 1.38
N GLY A 88 0.55 7.71 2.43
CA GLY A 88 -0.65 6.90 2.64
C GLY A 88 -1.05 6.06 1.43
N MET A 89 -2.19 6.39 0.86
CA MET A 89 -2.80 5.66 -0.25
C MET A 89 -1.92 5.62 -1.50
N ALA A 90 -1.26 6.74 -1.83
CA ALA A 90 -0.36 6.81 -2.99
C ALA A 90 0.83 5.86 -2.84
N LEU A 91 1.41 5.82 -1.65
CA LEU A 91 2.53 4.92 -1.36
C LEU A 91 2.10 3.46 -1.47
N LYS A 92 0.89 3.14 -1.01
CA LYS A 92 0.32 1.80 -1.14
C LYS A 92 0.15 1.40 -2.60
N LEU A 93 -0.40 2.29 -3.43
CA LEU A 93 -0.57 2.04 -4.87
C LEU A 93 0.78 1.82 -5.56
N LEU A 94 1.78 2.62 -5.24
CA LEU A 94 3.13 2.47 -5.78
C LEU A 94 3.75 1.13 -5.37
N SER A 95 3.51 0.68 -4.15
CA SER A 95 3.95 -0.63 -3.67
C SER A 95 3.31 -1.77 -4.46
N ILE A 96 2.03 -1.66 -4.77
CA ILE A 96 1.29 -2.65 -5.58
C ILE A 96 1.85 -2.68 -7.01
N VAL A 97 2.11 -1.52 -7.61
CA VAL A 97 2.69 -1.42 -8.95
C VAL A 97 4.09 -2.06 -8.99
N LYS A 98 4.87 -1.86 -7.94
CA LYS A 98 6.21 -2.45 -7.84
C LYS A 98 6.15 -3.99 -7.84
N LYS A 99 5.15 -4.56 -7.20
CA LYS A 99 4.99 -6.03 -7.08
C LYS A 99 4.33 -6.66 -8.31
N HIS A 100 3.35 -5.99 -8.89
CA HIS A 100 2.44 -6.59 -9.86
C HIS A 100 2.37 -5.84 -11.20
N GLY A 101 2.98 -4.67 -11.31
CA GLY A 101 2.93 -3.83 -12.51
C GLY A 101 1.68 -2.96 -12.57
N LEU A 102 1.65 -2.03 -13.52
CA LEU A 102 0.56 -1.07 -13.69
C LEU A 102 -0.76 -1.72 -14.13
N GLN A 103 -0.70 -2.88 -14.75
CA GLN A 103 -1.88 -3.59 -15.25
C GLN A 103 -2.92 -3.85 -14.16
N VAL A 104 -2.46 -4.01 -12.94
CA VAL A 104 -3.33 -4.25 -11.78
C VAL A 104 -4.24 -3.06 -11.50
N LEU A 105 -3.83 -1.85 -11.90
CA LEU A 105 -4.60 -0.61 -11.70
C LEU A 105 -5.46 -0.23 -12.90
N ALA A 106 -5.37 -0.99 -13.98
CA ALA A 106 -6.14 -0.71 -15.20
C ALA A 106 -7.62 -1.09 -15.05
#